data_20af62fc4a8c069dc260ba7c5bef7eec
#
_entry.id   20af62fc4a8c069dc260ba7c5bef7eec
#
_cell.length_a   1.000
_cell.length_b   1.000
_cell.length_c   1.000
_cell.angle_alpha   90.00
_cell.angle_beta   90.00
_cell.angle_gamma   90.00
#
_symmetry.space_group_name_H-M   'P 1'
#
loop_
_entity.id
_entity.type
_entity.pdbx_description
1 polymer ?
#
loop_
_entity_poly.entity_id
_entity_poly.type
_entity_poly.pdbx_seq_one_letter_code
_entity_poly.pdbx_strand_id
1 'polypeptide(L)'
;MPHPAIPTRRPGLPDCRGQAVVEVTLLLPWMVFAFIAAFNFGIFAYSLISTQNAARTGAIYASQSLSVAQSGSIVSQVCPYVLGELGDAPGVGAGVTTCTSSPVTVSVTPHTPGSGNINTVQVSVTYNTMHLIPLPGLMAGSLAIRRSVELPIRN
;
A
#
# COMPACT_ATOMS: atom_id res chain seq x y z
N MET A 1 0.06 2.59 88.33
CA MET A 1 -0.08 3.70 87.35
C MET A 1 0.02 3.11 85.95
N PRO A 2 -1.02 3.06 85.12
CA PRO A 2 -0.96 2.53 83.77
C PRO A 2 -0.32 3.52 82.82
N HIS A 3 0.67 3.07 82.04
CA HIS A 3 1.31 3.88 80.98
C HIS A 3 0.31 4.11 79.84
N PRO A 4 0.21 5.34 79.30
CA PRO A 4 -0.63 5.59 78.14
C PRO A 4 0.07 5.00 76.87
N ALA A 5 -0.70 4.15 76.13
CA ALA A 5 -0.25 3.59 74.85
C ALA A 5 -0.15 4.74 73.82
N ILE A 6 1.01 4.95 73.23
CA ILE A 6 1.27 5.87 72.11
C ILE A 6 0.69 5.28 70.84
N PRO A 7 -0.25 5.91 70.16
CA PRO A 7 -0.76 5.42 68.91
C PRO A 7 0.32 5.55 67.85
N THR A 8 0.84 4.44 67.37
CA THR A 8 1.74 4.37 66.21
C THR A 8 0.95 4.69 64.96
N ARG A 9 1.06 5.93 64.52
CA ARG A 9 0.54 6.40 63.22
C ARG A 9 1.32 5.69 62.13
N ARG A 10 0.72 4.69 61.47
CA ARG A 10 1.29 4.08 60.28
C ARG A 10 1.41 5.18 59.22
N PRO A 11 2.61 5.40 58.61
CA PRO A 11 2.74 6.33 57.49
C PRO A 11 1.83 5.78 56.38
N GLY A 12 0.82 6.60 55.95
CA GLY A 12 -0.03 6.28 54.84
C GLY A 12 0.82 6.08 53.61
N LEU A 13 0.70 4.93 52.96
CA LEU A 13 1.30 4.71 51.65
C LEU A 13 0.84 5.82 50.71
N PRO A 14 1.74 6.44 49.94
CA PRO A 14 1.37 7.49 48.99
C PRO A 14 0.29 6.94 48.05
N ASP A 15 -0.75 7.70 47.86
CA ASP A 15 -1.91 7.31 47.09
C ASP A 15 -1.52 7.32 45.58
N CYS A 16 -0.99 6.18 45.08
CA CYS A 16 -0.47 6.00 43.71
C CYS A 16 -1.59 5.95 42.64
N ARG A 17 -2.84 6.19 43.03
CA ARG A 17 -3.99 6.11 42.12
C ARG A 17 -3.97 7.12 40.98
N GLY A 18 -3.31 8.27 41.15
CA GLY A 18 -3.19 9.29 40.12
C GLY A 18 -2.01 9.08 39.14
N GLN A 19 -0.99 8.34 39.55
CA GLN A 19 0.25 8.18 38.79
C GLN A 19 0.01 7.43 37.47
N ALA A 20 -0.78 6.35 37.49
CA ALA A 20 -1.11 5.57 36.30
C ALA A 20 -1.85 6.39 35.24
N VAL A 21 -2.72 7.30 35.66
CA VAL A 21 -3.45 8.19 34.73
C VAL A 21 -2.47 9.16 34.04
N VAL A 22 -1.53 9.72 34.76
CA VAL A 22 -0.51 10.61 34.21
C VAL A 22 0.37 9.88 33.21
N GLU A 23 0.82 8.66 33.51
CA GLU A 23 1.63 7.82 32.63
C GLU A 23 0.88 7.50 31.32
N VAL A 24 -0.39 7.09 31.41
CA VAL A 24 -1.22 6.81 30.21
C VAL A 24 -1.42 8.09 29.40
N THR A 25 -1.67 9.24 30.02
CA THR A 25 -1.88 10.50 29.33
C THR A 25 -0.62 10.93 28.56
N LEU A 26 0.57 10.70 29.10
CA LEU A 26 1.84 10.98 28.43
C LEU A 26 2.13 10.03 27.30
N LEU A 27 1.74 8.73 27.40
CA LEU A 27 1.93 7.73 26.38
C LEU A 27 0.90 7.82 25.25
N LEU A 28 -0.29 8.35 25.51
CA LEU A 28 -1.41 8.37 24.57
C LEU A 28 -1.04 9.04 23.22
N PRO A 29 -0.42 10.22 23.16
CA PRO A 29 -0.06 10.82 21.87
C PRO A 29 0.93 9.95 21.07
N TRP A 30 1.86 9.26 21.73
CA TRP A 30 2.78 8.34 21.07
C TRP A 30 2.07 7.09 20.54
N MET A 31 1.12 6.55 21.28
CA MET A 31 0.29 5.42 20.84
C MET A 31 -0.57 5.79 19.62
N VAL A 32 -1.19 6.97 19.63
CA VAL A 32 -1.96 7.46 18.48
C VAL A 32 -1.05 7.64 17.26
N PHE A 33 0.13 8.23 17.44
CA PHE A 33 1.09 8.39 16.36
C PHE A 33 1.56 7.04 15.78
N ALA A 34 1.88 6.08 16.65
CA ALA A 34 2.27 4.73 16.23
C ALA A 34 1.13 4.01 15.48
N PHE A 35 -0.11 4.18 15.94
CA PHE A 35 -1.28 3.61 15.27
C PHE A 35 -1.47 4.18 13.86
N ILE A 36 -1.38 5.50 13.70
CA ILE A 36 -1.47 6.17 12.40
C ILE A 36 -0.35 5.69 11.47
N ALA A 37 0.88 5.58 11.98
CA ALA A 37 2.01 5.11 11.20
C ALA A 37 1.82 3.65 10.73
N ALA A 38 1.36 2.77 11.62
CA ALA A 38 1.07 1.37 11.30
C ALA A 38 -0.04 1.24 10.26
N PHE A 39 -1.10 2.04 10.38
CA PHE A 39 -2.21 2.06 9.44
C PHE A 39 -1.76 2.52 8.04
N ASN A 40 -1.01 3.62 7.96
CA ASN A 40 -0.45 4.11 6.70
C ASN A 40 0.47 3.09 6.04
N PHE A 41 1.32 2.42 6.84
CA PHE A 41 2.20 1.36 6.35
C PHE A 41 1.41 0.16 5.81
N GLY A 42 0.33 -0.23 6.47
CA GLY A 42 -0.56 -1.31 6.03
C GLY A 42 -1.18 -1.03 4.65
N ILE A 43 -1.72 0.18 4.46
CA ILE A 43 -2.28 0.61 3.17
C ILE A 43 -1.19 0.63 2.09
N PHE A 44 0.00 1.13 2.40
CA PHE A 44 1.12 1.16 1.47
C PHE A 44 1.55 -0.26 1.05
N ALA A 45 1.72 -1.17 2.01
CA ALA A 45 2.08 -2.56 1.75
C ALA A 45 1.02 -3.27 0.89
N TYR A 46 -0.26 -3.08 1.20
CA TYR A 46 -1.36 -3.59 0.40
C TYR A 46 -1.30 -3.08 -1.05
N SER A 47 -1.09 -1.78 -1.23
CA SER A 47 -1.00 -1.16 -2.56
C SER A 47 0.18 -1.69 -3.38
N LEU A 48 1.32 -1.98 -2.73
CA LEU A 48 2.48 -2.60 -3.38
C LEU A 48 2.16 -4.00 -3.91
N ILE A 49 1.51 -4.82 -3.08
CA ILE A 49 1.16 -6.21 -3.43
C ILE A 49 0.11 -6.21 -4.56
N SER A 50 -0.93 -5.40 -4.44
CA SER A 50 -1.99 -5.31 -5.45
C SER A 50 -1.45 -4.81 -6.79
N THR A 51 -0.56 -3.81 -6.80
CA THR A 51 0.07 -3.30 -8.03
C THR A 51 0.97 -4.37 -8.67
N GLN A 52 1.68 -5.18 -7.87
CA GLN A 52 2.49 -6.29 -8.38
C GLN A 52 1.62 -7.38 -9.01
N ASN A 53 0.50 -7.74 -8.37
CA ASN A 53 -0.44 -8.72 -8.90
C ASN A 53 -1.10 -8.21 -10.19
N ALA A 54 -1.51 -6.95 -10.22
CA ALA A 54 -2.07 -6.31 -11.39
C ALA A 54 -1.10 -6.32 -12.60
N ALA A 55 0.18 -6.01 -12.36
CA ALA A 55 1.20 -6.08 -13.40
C ALA A 55 1.40 -7.52 -13.91
N ARG A 56 1.37 -8.51 -12.99
CA ARG A 56 1.49 -9.92 -13.36
C ARG A 56 0.29 -10.43 -14.16
N THR A 57 -0.93 -10.13 -13.73
CA THR A 57 -2.16 -10.52 -14.43
C THR A 57 -2.23 -9.87 -15.81
N GLY A 58 -1.89 -8.58 -15.91
CA GLY A 58 -1.78 -7.88 -17.19
C GLY A 58 -0.72 -8.50 -18.12
N ALA A 59 0.45 -8.89 -17.59
CA ALA A 59 1.50 -9.51 -18.37
C ALA A 59 1.14 -10.92 -18.85
N ILE A 60 0.40 -11.71 -18.05
CA ILE A 60 -0.11 -13.03 -18.43
C ILE A 60 -1.06 -12.88 -19.63
N TYR A 61 -1.95 -11.91 -19.61
CA TYR A 61 -2.85 -11.64 -20.74
C TYR A 61 -2.05 -11.22 -21.97
N ALA A 62 -1.17 -10.23 -21.85
CA ALA A 62 -0.38 -9.69 -22.95
C ALA A 62 0.57 -10.75 -23.59
N SER A 63 1.00 -11.76 -22.83
CA SER A 63 1.90 -12.82 -23.30
C SER A 63 1.23 -13.96 -24.02
N GLN A 64 -0.10 -13.94 -24.21
CA GLN A 64 -0.85 -15.06 -24.84
C GLN A 64 -0.46 -15.29 -26.29
N SER A 65 -0.22 -14.20 -27.05
CA SER A 65 0.28 -14.31 -28.42
C SER A 65 0.97 -13.01 -28.86
N LEU A 66 1.81 -13.12 -29.91
CA LEU A 66 2.51 -11.97 -30.48
C LEU A 66 1.52 -10.96 -31.08
N SER A 67 0.42 -11.43 -31.70
CA SER A 67 -0.62 -10.57 -32.27
C SER A 67 -1.34 -9.73 -31.18
N VAL A 68 -1.58 -10.32 -30.02
CA VAL A 68 -2.13 -9.60 -28.86
C VAL A 68 -1.12 -8.57 -28.34
N ALA A 69 0.13 -8.98 -28.15
CA ALA A 69 1.18 -8.11 -27.61
C ALA A 69 1.47 -6.89 -28.49
N GLN A 70 1.33 -7.02 -29.82
CA GLN A 70 1.57 -5.96 -30.80
C GLN A 70 0.31 -5.18 -31.19
N SER A 71 -0.84 -5.51 -30.61
CA SER A 71 -2.11 -4.82 -30.89
C SER A 71 -2.03 -3.35 -30.46
N GLY A 72 -2.43 -2.43 -31.32
CA GLY A 72 -2.54 -1.01 -30.98
C GLY A 72 -3.53 -0.70 -29.86
N SER A 73 -4.42 -1.63 -29.52
CA SER A 73 -5.40 -1.55 -28.42
C SER A 73 -5.01 -2.38 -27.20
N ILE A 74 -3.78 -2.87 -27.11
CA ILE A 74 -3.35 -3.77 -26.03
C ILE A 74 -3.59 -3.18 -24.64
N VAL A 75 -3.35 -1.90 -24.44
CA VAL A 75 -3.55 -1.23 -23.14
C VAL A 75 -5.02 -1.29 -22.72
N SER A 76 -5.96 -1.05 -23.65
CA SER A 76 -7.40 -1.12 -23.35
C SER A 76 -7.87 -2.56 -23.08
N GLN A 77 -7.23 -3.55 -23.70
CA GLN A 77 -7.54 -4.97 -23.46
C GLN A 77 -6.98 -5.47 -22.12
N VAL A 78 -5.79 -5.02 -21.71
CA VAL A 78 -5.14 -5.37 -20.43
C VAL A 78 -5.81 -4.64 -19.25
N CYS A 79 -6.33 -3.45 -19.47
CA CYS A 79 -6.87 -2.56 -18.44
C CYS A 79 -7.93 -3.23 -17.54
N PRO A 80 -8.95 -3.96 -18.05
CA PRO A 80 -9.95 -4.59 -17.18
C PRO A 80 -9.34 -5.59 -16.19
N TYR A 81 -8.31 -6.32 -16.60
CA TYR A 81 -7.62 -7.28 -15.73
C TYR A 81 -6.80 -6.58 -14.65
N VAL A 82 -6.14 -5.48 -15.01
CA VAL A 82 -5.38 -4.65 -14.06
C VAL A 82 -6.31 -3.99 -13.05
N LEU A 83 -7.44 -3.45 -13.50
CA LEU A 83 -8.44 -2.82 -12.64
C LEU A 83 -9.15 -3.85 -11.75
N GLY A 84 -9.33 -5.10 -12.21
CA GLY A 84 -9.85 -6.18 -11.39
C GLY A 84 -9.00 -6.46 -10.14
N GLU A 85 -7.67 -6.39 -10.29
CA GLU A 85 -6.75 -6.58 -9.15
C GLU A 85 -6.59 -5.32 -8.26
N LEU A 86 -6.85 -4.15 -8.82
CA LEU A 86 -6.74 -2.87 -8.12
C LEU A 86 -8.09 -2.32 -7.63
N GLY A 87 -9.20 -3.04 -7.87
CA GLY A 87 -10.55 -2.53 -7.60
C GLY A 87 -10.79 -2.13 -6.15
N ASP A 88 -10.15 -2.84 -5.22
CA ASP A 88 -10.22 -2.55 -3.77
C ASP A 88 -9.13 -1.58 -3.30
N ALA A 89 -8.25 -1.12 -4.19
CA ALA A 89 -7.20 -0.19 -3.82
C ALA A 89 -7.79 1.22 -3.58
N PRO A 90 -7.29 1.95 -2.55
CA PRO A 90 -7.79 3.28 -2.23
C PRO A 90 -7.71 4.24 -3.43
N GLY A 91 -8.84 4.77 -3.87
CA GLY A 91 -8.93 5.70 -5.00
C GLY A 91 -9.08 5.05 -6.38
N VAL A 92 -9.11 3.74 -6.45
CA VAL A 92 -9.49 2.98 -7.64
C VAL A 92 -10.89 2.45 -7.39
N GLY A 93 -11.89 3.29 -7.49
CA GLY A 93 -13.28 2.87 -7.33
C GLY A 93 -13.90 2.44 -8.66
N ALA A 94 -15.17 2.02 -8.63
CA ALA A 94 -15.94 1.62 -9.82
C ALA A 94 -16.02 2.68 -10.93
N GLY A 95 -15.60 3.92 -10.67
CA GLY A 95 -15.53 5.01 -11.65
C GLY A 95 -14.29 5.01 -12.52
N VAL A 96 -13.25 4.23 -12.17
CA VAL A 96 -12.03 4.14 -12.99
C VAL A 96 -12.20 3.04 -14.04
N THR A 97 -12.43 3.42 -15.28
CA THR A 97 -12.66 2.50 -16.40
C THR A 97 -11.51 2.49 -17.42
N THR A 98 -10.54 3.39 -17.28
CA THR A 98 -9.39 3.52 -18.18
C THR A 98 -8.08 3.50 -17.44
N CYS A 99 -7.03 2.99 -18.08
CA CYS A 99 -5.69 2.87 -17.52
C CYS A 99 -4.68 3.79 -18.21
N THR A 100 -5.13 4.90 -18.76
CA THR A 100 -4.28 5.87 -19.46
C THR A 100 -3.99 7.13 -18.65
N SER A 101 -4.67 7.29 -17.52
CA SER A 101 -4.56 8.46 -16.63
C SER A 101 -4.61 8.06 -15.17
N SER A 102 -4.20 8.99 -14.28
CA SER A 102 -4.31 8.79 -12.83
C SER A 102 -5.74 8.35 -12.44
N PRO A 103 -5.90 7.46 -11.44
CA PRO A 103 -4.89 6.93 -10.53
C PRO A 103 -4.09 5.72 -11.06
N VAL A 104 -4.50 5.08 -12.15
CA VAL A 104 -3.87 3.88 -12.70
C VAL A 104 -3.41 4.13 -14.12
N THR A 105 -2.11 3.92 -14.38
CA THR A 105 -1.55 4.01 -15.73
C THR A 105 -0.89 2.68 -16.08
N VAL A 106 -1.23 2.14 -17.24
CA VAL A 106 -0.66 0.90 -17.78
C VAL A 106 0.11 1.21 -19.05
N SER A 107 1.31 0.68 -19.15
CA SER A 107 2.09 0.65 -20.38
C SER A 107 2.49 -0.78 -20.72
N VAL A 108 2.33 -1.15 -21.97
CA VAL A 108 2.69 -2.47 -22.52
C VAL A 108 3.73 -2.26 -23.60
N THR A 109 4.89 -2.89 -23.45
CA THR A 109 5.99 -2.77 -24.40
C THR A 109 6.38 -4.18 -24.86
N PRO A 110 6.05 -4.59 -26.08
CA PRO A 110 6.57 -5.82 -26.66
C PRO A 110 8.04 -5.65 -26.99
N HIS A 111 8.83 -6.61 -26.60
CA HIS A 111 10.26 -6.68 -26.94
C HIS A 111 10.49 -7.85 -27.89
N THR A 112 10.84 -7.52 -29.12
CA THR A 112 11.22 -8.52 -30.14
C THR A 112 12.73 -8.44 -30.35
N PRO A 113 13.51 -9.23 -29.60
CA PRO A 113 14.95 -9.25 -29.79
C PRO A 113 15.27 -9.85 -31.17
N GLY A 114 16.33 -9.37 -31.80
CA GLY A 114 16.80 -9.86 -33.07
C GLY A 114 17.09 -11.38 -33.06
N SER A 115 17.17 -11.94 -34.26
CA SER A 115 17.31 -13.34 -34.60
C SER A 115 17.91 -14.27 -33.51
N GLY A 116 17.10 -15.17 -33.00
CA GLY A 116 17.52 -16.25 -32.08
C GLY A 116 17.11 -16.09 -30.63
N ASN A 117 16.43 -15.01 -30.24
CA ASN A 117 15.98 -14.78 -28.89
C ASN A 117 14.44 -14.84 -28.78
N ILE A 118 13.93 -15.11 -27.59
CA ILE A 118 12.50 -15.28 -27.32
C ILE A 118 11.82 -13.89 -27.29
N ASN A 119 10.70 -13.74 -27.98
CA ASN A 119 9.88 -12.54 -27.87
C ASN A 119 9.33 -12.43 -26.45
N THR A 120 9.45 -11.24 -25.84
CA THR A 120 8.92 -10.97 -24.50
C THR A 120 7.97 -9.78 -24.55
N VAL A 121 7.10 -9.67 -23.55
CA VAL A 121 6.26 -8.51 -23.33
C VAL A 121 6.44 -8.01 -21.91
N GLN A 122 6.72 -6.72 -21.78
CA GLN A 122 6.80 -6.03 -20.50
C GLN A 122 5.53 -5.23 -20.27
N VAL A 123 4.88 -5.49 -19.14
CA VAL A 123 3.74 -4.70 -18.65
C VAL A 123 4.18 -3.92 -17.42
N SER A 124 4.05 -2.61 -17.48
CA SER A 124 4.31 -1.72 -16.36
C SER A 124 3.00 -1.09 -15.91
N VAL A 125 2.70 -1.25 -14.62
CA VAL A 125 1.56 -0.62 -13.96
C VAL A 125 2.07 0.43 -13.00
N THR A 126 1.55 1.65 -13.12
CA THR A 126 1.80 2.74 -12.18
C THR A 126 0.49 3.07 -11.50
N TYR A 127 0.50 2.98 -10.19
CA TYR A 127 -0.63 3.35 -9.33
C TYR A 127 -0.25 4.52 -8.44
N ASN A 128 -1.03 5.59 -8.49
CA ASN A 128 -0.88 6.76 -7.64
C ASN A 128 -1.80 6.60 -6.43
N THR A 129 -1.19 6.40 -5.25
CA THR A 129 -1.95 6.26 -4.01
C THR A 129 -2.67 7.57 -3.68
N MET A 130 -3.83 7.47 -3.04
CA MET A 130 -4.45 8.63 -2.41
C MET A 130 -3.55 9.21 -1.31
N HIS A 131 -3.78 10.47 -0.96
CA HIS A 131 -3.19 11.08 0.22
C HIS A 131 -3.59 10.25 1.45
N LEU A 132 -2.64 9.53 1.98
CA LEU A 132 -2.69 8.96 3.32
C LEU A 132 -2.72 10.12 4.32
N ILE A 133 -3.07 9.86 5.58
CA ILE A 133 -3.16 10.90 6.60
C ILE A 133 -1.85 11.72 6.59
N PRO A 134 -1.89 13.01 6.24
CA PRO A 134 -0.68 13.82 6.13
C PRO A 134 -0.07 13.99 7.53
N LEU A 135 1.07 13.38 7.75
CA LEU A 135 1.89 13.64 8.92
C LEU A 135 2.81 14.81 8.57
N PRO A 136 2.68 15.96 9.26
CA PRO A 136 3.55 17.10 9.02
C PRO A 136 5.01 16.69 9.14
N GLY A 137 5.78 16.87 8.07
CA GLY A 137 7.22 16.59 8.04
C GLY A 137 7.63 15.16 7.65
N LEU A 138 6.70 14.19 7.53
CA LEU A 138 7.06 12.80 7.18
C LEU A 138 6.55 12.37 5.80
N MET A 139 5.37 12.77 5.38
CA MET A 139 4.81 12.40 4.09
C MET A 139 4.02 13.58 3.51
N ALA A 140 4.54 14.19 2.48
CA ALA A 140 3.85 15.18 1.68
C ALA A 140 3.57 14.58 0.30
N GLY A 141 2.31 14.30 0.00
CA GLY A 141 1.87 13.97 -1.35
C GLY A 141 1.44 12.53 -1.60
N SER A 142 0.94 12.29 -2.82
CA SER A 142 0.63 10.97 -3.34
C SER A 142 1.91 10.22 -3.69
N LEU A 143 1.98 8.94 -3.32
CA LEU A 143 3.09 8.06 -3.70
C LEU A 143 2.75 7.35 -5.01
N ALA A 144 3.62 7.45 -5.99
CA ALA A 144 3.53 6.69 -7.23
C ALA A 144 4.22 5.33 -7.06
N ILE A 145 3.45 4.27 -7.09
CA ILE A 145 3.94 2.88 -7.04
C ILE A 145 4.01 2.37 -8.47
N ARG A 146 5.21 2.06 -8.95
CA ARG A 146 5.41 1.46 -10.27
C ARG A 146 5.93 0.03 -10.12
N ARG A 147 5.29 -0.89 -10.82
CA ARG A 147 5.69 -2.30 -10.93
C ARG A 147 5.69 -2.72 -12.39
N SER A 148 6.68 -3.49 -12.78
CA SER A 148 6.80 -4.04 -14.12
C SER A 148 7.04 -5.55 -14.05
N VAL A 149 6.43 -6.26 -14.97
CA VAL A 149 6.60 -7.71 -15.13
C VAL A 149 6.88 -7.98 -16.61
N GLU A 150 7.87 -8.81 -16.89
CA GLU A 150 8.22 -9.24 -18.21
C GLU A 150 7.99 -10.75 -18.34
N LEU A 151 7.29 -11.17 -19.37
CA LEU A 151 6.98 -12.56 -19.65
C LEU A 151 7.30 -12.91 -21.11
N PRO A 152 7.73 -14.15 -21.38
CA PRO A 152 7.90 -14.66 -22.74
C PRO A 152 6.52 -14.78 -23.41
N ILE A 153 6.46 -14.40 -24.69
CA ILE A 153 5.25 -14.52 -25.50
C ILE A 153 5.12 -15.96 -25.96
N ARG A 154 3.94 -16.53 -25.79
CA ARG A 154 3.62 -17.87 -26.28
C ARG A 154 3.40 -17.82 -27.80
N ASN A 155 4.09 -18.71 -28.50
CA ASN A 155 3.89 -18.94 -29.94
C ASN A 155 2.72 -19.90 -30.17
#